data_422ba4aaa9afc7c7275405ac36628dea
#
_entry.id   422ba4aaa9afc7c7275405ac36628dea
#
_cell.length_a   1.000
_cell.length_b   1.000
_cell.length_c   1.000
_cell.angle_alpha   90.00
_cell.angle_beta   90.00
_cell.angle_gamma   90.00
#
_symmetry.space_group_name_H-M   'P 1'
#
loop_
_entity.id
_entity.type
_entity.pdbx_description
1 polymer ?
#
loop_
_entity_poly.entity_id
_entity_poly.type
_entity_poly.pdbx_seq_one_letter_code
_entity_poly.pdbx_strand_id
1 'polypeptide(L)'
;AVIKLFLRTSNAKRVLFLVDRLELEDQADKAFTRYLKNDYQTVVYKRARDNWNTANIVVSTVQSLTDKYHQLFTPTDFDLIISDESHRSIGGNARAVFEYFAGFKLGLTATPKDYLKNIENIDSRDPREMERRQLLDTYKTFGCESGEPTFRYSLIDGVNEGFLINPLVADARTEITTQLLSDKGYSIQVEDPDNGGLKEAIFTHRDFERKFYSKETNQVFCETFMKHALRDPISDEIGKTIMFCVSQKHASRITQTLNEIAHKVFPGKYNSDFAVQVTSSITGAQQFTINFANNNLNGQTKWLDTYKSSKTRVCVTVGMMTTGYDCQD
;
A
#
# COMPACT_ATOMS: atom_id res chain seq x y z
N ALA A 1 -2.90 18.14 -11.97
CA ALA A 1 -2.98 19.60 -11.88
C ALA A 1 -1.59 20.23 -11.85
N VAL A 2 -0.71 19.97 -10.88
CA VAL A 2 0.62 20.60 -10.69
C VAL A 2 1.50 20.45 -11.94
N ILE A 3 1.65 19.25 -12.48
CA ILE A 3 2.44 18.98 -13.70
C ILE A 3 1.97 19.89 -14.85
N LYS A 4 0.65 19.93 -15.10
CA LYS A 4 0.10 20.76 -16.17
C LYS A 4 0.38 22.25 -15.94
N LEU A 5 0.33 22.70 -14.69
CA LEU A 5 0.65 24.07 -14.33
C LEU A 5 2.11 24.40 -14.66
N PHE A 6 3.06 23.60 -14.18
CA PHE A 6 4.49 23.83 -14.39
C PHE A 6 4.88 23.79 -15.87
N LEU A 7 4.38 22.82 -16.61
CA LEU A 7 4.64 22.71 -18.06
C LEU A 7 4.02 23.90 -18.83
N ARG A 8 2.78 24.28 -18.52
CA ARG A 8 2.09 25.39 -19.19
C ARG A 8 2.73 26.75 -18.94
N THR A 9 3.24 26.96 -17.72
CA THR A 9 3.92 28.22 -17.35
C THR A 9 5.39 28.23 -17.73
N SER A 10 5.89 27.17 -18.38
CA SER A 10 7.30 27.00 -18.75
C SER A 10 8.27 26.99 -17.55
N ASN A 11 7.77 26.72 -16.34
CA ASN A 11 8.60 26.53 -15.15
C ASN A 11 9.24 25.12 -15.15
N ALA A 12 8.74 24.20 -15.93
CA ALA A 12 9.35 22.92 -16.23
C ALA A 12 9.16 22.58 -17.72
N LYS A 13 10.14 21.94 -18.33
CA LYS A 13 10.06 21.35 -19.67
C LYS A 13 9.89 19.84 -19.56
N ARG A 14 10.52 19.23 -18.56
CA ARG A 14 10.47 17.80 -18.32
C ARG A 14 10.27 17.46 -16.84
N VAL A 15 9.36 16.53 -16.59
CA VAL A 15 8.96 16.09 -15.25
C VAL A 15 9.28 14.63 -15.07
N LEU A 16 9.91 14.28 -13.95
CA LEU A 16 10.08 12.90 -13.50
C LEU A 16 9.04 12.60 -12.41
N PHE A 17 8.18 11.60 -12.67
CA PHE A 17 7.19 11.13 -11.73
C PHE A 17 7.65 9.77 -11.16
N LEU A 18 8.03 9.76 -9.91
CA LEU A 18 8.54 8.59 -9.19
C LEU A 18 7.43 7.93 -8.39
N VAL A 19 7.28 6.63 -8.58
CA VAL A 19 6.34 5.78 -7.84
C VAL A 19 7.06 4.67 -7.09
N ASP A 20 6.42 4.12 -6.07
CA ASP A 20 7.01 3.06 -5.24
C ASP A 20 6.84 1.67 -5.87
N ARG A 21 5.82 1.45 -6.72
CA ARG A 21 5.44 0.13 -7.26
C ARG A 21 5.10 0.16 -8.73
N LEU A 22 5.26 -0.99 -9.38
CA LEU A 22 4.99 -1.15 -10.82
C LEU A 22 3.52 -0.90 -11.19
N GLU A 23 2.59 -1.27 -10.31
CA GLU A 23 1.16 -1.03 -10.52
C GLU A 23 0.86 0.46 -10.61
N LEU A 24 1.55 1.27 -9.81
CA LEU A 24 1.41 2.73 -9.81
C LEU A 24 2.02 3.36 -11.07
N GLU A 25 3.05 2.77 -11.68
CA GLU A 25 3.54 3.20 -13.01
C GLU A 25 2.42 3.16 -14.05
N ASP A 26 1.69 2.04 -14.12
CA ASP A 26 0.62 1.84 -15.09
C ASP A 26 -0.58 2.75 -14.81
N GLN A 27 -0.93 2.95 -13.54
CA GLN A 27 -1.99 3.87 -13.14
C GLN A 27 -1.63 5.31 -13.50
N ALA A 28 -0.42 5.75 -13.20
CA ALA A 28 0.07 7.09 -13.52
C ALA A 28 0.11 7.32 -15.03
N ASP A 29 0.64 6.37 -15.81
CA ASP A 29 0.68 6.44 -17.27
C ASP A 29 -0.73 6.58 -17.87
N LYS A 30 -1.67 5.75 -17.43
CA LYS A 30 -3.08 5.84 -17.86
C LYS A 30 -3.71 7.16 -17.48
N ALA A 31 -3.48 7.65 -16.26
CA ALA A 31 -4.03 8.90 -15.78
C ALA A 31 -3.45 10.10 -16.58
N PHE A 32 -2.13 10.17 -16.76
CA PHE A 32 -1.51 11.24 -17.52
C PHE A 32 -1.91 11.19 -19.00
N THR A 33 -1.96 10.02 -19.60
CA THR A 33 -2.45 9.84 -20.96
C THR A 33 -3.91 10.30 -21.08
N ARG A 34 -4.76 9.95 -20.14
CA ARG A 34 -6.17 10.36 -20.15
C ARG A 34 -6.36 11.87 -20.04
N TYR A 35 -5.62 12.51 -19.10
CA TYR A 35 -5.85 13.91 -18.76
C TYR A 35 -4.93 14.91 -19.48
N LEU A 36 -3.79 14.46 -20.01
CA LEU A 36 -2.76 15.33 -20.59
C LEU A 36 -2.36 14.97 -22.02
N LYS A 37 -2.90 13.89 -22.59
CA LYS A 37 -2.54 13.34 -23.91
C LYS A 37 -2.50 14.38 -25.04
N ASN A 38 -3.41 15.33 -25.03
CA ASN A 38 -3.51 16.31 -26.10
C ASN A 38 -2.49 17.46 -25.98
N ASP A 39 -1.93 17.64 -24.77
CA ASP A 39 -1.04 18.76 -24.46
C ASP A 39 0.42 18.29 -24.28
N TYR A 40 0.64 17.10 -23.69
CA TYR A 40 1.97 16.62 -23.26
C TYR A 40 2.14 15.13 -23.47
N GLN A 41 3.34 14.75 -23.87
CA GLN A 41 3.72 13.33 -24.05
C GLN A 41 4.16 12.73 -22.72
N THR A 42 3.60 11.56 -22.39
CA THR A 42 3.98 10.75 -21.23
C THR A 42 4.61 9.45 -21.68
N VAL A 43 5.65 9.01 -21.00
CA VAL A 43 6.28 7.69 -21.22
C VAL A 43 6.60 7.01 -19.90
N VAL A 44 6.51 5.69 -19.88
CA VAL A 44 7.07 4.87 -18.80
C VAL A 44 8.50 4.54 -19.15
N TYR A 45 9.45 4.92 -18.32
CA TYR A 45 10.89 4.81 -18.59
C TYR A 45 11.32 3.42 -19.08
N LYS A 46 10.84 2.36 -18.43
CA LYS A 46 11.17 0.98 -18.82
C LYS A 46 10.78 0.60 -20.25
N ARG A 47 9.73 1.25 -20.78
CA ARG A 47 9.20 0.97 -22.13
C ARG A 47 9.82 1.87 -23.20
N ALA A 48 10.42 3.00 -22.80
CA ALA A 48 10.93 4.02 -23.70
C ALA A 48 12.37 4.46 -23.34
N ARG A 49 13.25 3.50 -23.02
CA ARG A 49 14.62 3.75 -22.55
C ARG A 49 15.43 4.63 -23.51
N ASP A 50 15.25 4.45 -24.80
CA ASP A 50 16.00 5.18 -25.83
C ASP A 50 15.34 6.50 -26.25
N ASN A 51 14.06 6.72 -25.87
CA ASN A 51 13.27 7.85 -26.31
C ASN A 51 12.65 8.67 -25.16
N TRP A 52 13.05 8.43 -23.92
CA TRP A 52 12.47 9.13 -22.76
C TRP A 52 12.67 10.67 -22.86
N ASN A 53 13.76 11.09 -23.50
CA ASN A 53 14.13 12.50 -23.67
C ASN A 53 13.20 13.28 -24.61
N THR A 54 12.37 12.60 -25.39
CA THR A 54 11.34 13.23 -26.24
C THR A 54 10.06 13.55 -25.48
N ALA A 55 9.85 12.94 -24.32
CA ALA A 55 8.64 13.11 -23.53
C ALA A 55 8.74 14.29 -22.54
N ASN A 56 7.58 14.89 -22.25
CA ASN A 56 7.46 15.92 -21.21
C ASN A 56 7.35 15.30 -19.82
N ILE A 57 6.77 14.10 -19.70
CA ILE A 57 6.53 13.41 -18.45
C ILE A 57 7.12 12.00 -18.54
N VAL A 58 8.04 11.69 -17.64
CA VAL A 58 8.65 10.37 -17.52
C VAL A 58 8.19 9.75 -16.21
N VAL A 59 7.53 8.59 -16.28
CA VAL A 59 7.10 7.81 -15.13
C VAL A 59 8.08 6.67 -14.90
N SER A 60 8.51 6.49 -13.67
CA SER A 60 9.40 5.37 -13.30
C SER A 60 9.21 4.95 -11.85
N THR A 61 9.43 3.67 -11.56
CA THR A 61 9.63 3.27 -10.16
C THR A 61 11.01 3.72 -9.68
N VAL A 62 11.11 4.06 -8.40
CA VAL A 62 12.39 4.41 -7.76
C VAL A 62 13.38 3.25 -7.92
N GLN A 63 12.94 2.01 -7.71
CA GLN A 63 13.77 0.80 -7.81
C GLN A 63 14.38 0.61 -9.20
N SER A 64 13.66 1.02 -10.25
CA SER A 64 14.17 0.92 -11.63
C SER A 64 15.35 1.84 -11.90
N LEU A 65 15.52 2.89 -11.12
CA LEU A 65 16.57 3.89 -11.29
C LEU A 65 17.73 3.71 -10.29
N THR A 66 17.49 3.10 -9.13
CA THR A 66 18.39 3.12 -7.96
C THR A 66 19.86 2.80 -8.27
N ASP A 67 20.13 1.86 -9.14
CA ASP A 67 21.51 1.42 -9.39
C ASP A 67 22.20 2.13 -10.57
N LYS A 68 21.45 2.88 -11.38
CA LYS A 68 21.94 3.37 -12.68
C LYS A 68 21.59 4.83 -12.98
N TYR A 69 20.86 5.54 -12.11
CA TYR A 69 20.39 6.88 -12.41
C TYR A 69 21.50 7.84 -12.87
N HIS A 70 22.68 7.78 -12.22
CA HIS A 70 23.83 8.62 -12.54
C HIS A 70 24.52 8.27 -13.86
N GLN A 71 24.23 7.09 -14.42
CA GLN A 71 24.72 6.67 -15.76
C GLN A 71 23.70 6.99 -16.85
N LEU A 72 22.43 7.10 -16.49
CA LEU A 72 21.32 7.24 -17.41
C LEU A 72 20.89 8.69 -17.60
N PHE A 73 21.09 9.52 -16.56
CA PHE A 73 20.62 10.87 -16.51
C PHE A 73 21.69 11.83 -16.00
N THR A 74 21.58 13.08 -16.42
CA THR A 74 22.28 14.20 -15.79
C THR A 74 21.42 14.84 -14.70
N PRO A 75 22.00 15.55 -13.71
CA PRO A 75 21.22 16.21 -12.66
C PRO A 75 20.18 17.20 -13.17
N THR A 76 20.35 17.73 -14.39
CA THR A 76 19.49 18.75 -15.00
C THR A 76 18.50 18.21 -16.02
N ASP A 77 18.39 16.90 -16.20
CA ASP A 77 17.48 16.31 -17.17
C ASP A 77 16.00 16.52 -16.83
N PHE A 78 15.69 16.75 -15.57
CA PHE A 78 14.33 16.98 -15.09
C PHE A 78 14.27 18.28 -14.29
N ASP A 79 13.28 19.12 -14.63
CA ASP A 79 13.05 20.41 -13.98
C ASP A 79 12.12 20.28 -12.76
N LEU A 80 11.29 19.23 -12.74
CA LEU A 80 10.38 18.92 -11.63
C LEU A 80 10.42 17.41 -11.35
N ILE A 81 10.68 17.05 -10.11
CA ILE A 81 10.67 15.67 -9.62
C ILE A 81 9.51 15.54 -8.64
N ILE A 82 8.56 14.65 -8.94
CA ILE A 82 7.44 14.33 -8.07
C ILE A 82 7.62 12.92 -7.55
N SER A 83 7.59 12.76 -6.24
CA SER A 83 7.60 11.44 -5.60
C SER A 83 6.24 11.15 -4.99
N ASP A 84 5.55 10.18 -5.56
CA ASP A 84 4.35 9.61 -4.97
C ASP A 84 4.72 8.65 -3.85
N GLU A 85 3.87 8.53 -2.83
CA GLU A 85 4.16 7.80 -1.59
C GLU A 85 5.55 8.18 -1.01
N SER A 86 5.81 9.49 -0.97
CA SER A 86 7.14 10.05 -0.69
C SER A 86 7.74 9.59 0.64
N HIS A 87 6.91 9.23 1.63
CA HIS A 87 7.35 8.65 2.90
C HIS A 87 8.14 7.33 2.74
N ARG A 88 8.05 6.66 1.59
CA ARG A 88 8.82 5.46 1.23
C ARG A 88 10.08 5.79 0.45
N SER A 89 10.05 6.88 -0.31
CA SER A 89 11.14 7.28 -1.21
C SER A 89 12.24 8.11 -0.54
N ILE A 90 12.09 8.43 0.75
CA ILE A 90 13.06 9.27 1.50
C ILE A 90 14.17 8.48 2.19
N GLY A 91 14.17 7.15 2.14
CA GLY A 91 15.15 6.30 2.82
C GLY A 91 16.11 5.58 1.88
N GLY A 92 17.35 5.38 2.32
CA GLY A 92 18.35 4.58 1.63
C GLY A 92 18.64 5.02 0.19
N ASN A 93 18.79 4.06 -0.71
CA ASN A 93 19.12 4.30 -2.11
C ASN A 93 18.03 5.09 -2.86
N ALA A 94 16.78 5.02 -2.42
CA ALA A 94 15.67 5.78 -3.02
C ALA A 94 15.88 7.29 -2.85
N ARG A 95 16.40 7.71 -1.68
CA ARG A 95 16.75 9.10 -1.41
C ARG A 95 17.84 9.61 -2.35
N ALA A 96 18.86 8.81 -2.62
CA ALA A 96 19.95 9.19 -3.51
C ALA A 96 19.45 9.51 -4.93
N VAL A 97 18.49 8.73 -5.44
CA VAL A 97 17.84 9.03 -6.74
C VAL A 97 17.11 10.36 -6.70
N PHE A 98 16.35 10.60 -5.63
CA PHE A 98 15.57 11.83 -5.49
C PHE A 98 16.45 13.07 -5.32
N GLU A 99 17.52 12.97 -4.54
CA GLU A 99 18.47 14.07 -4.29
C GLU A 99 19.38 14.39 -5.47
N TYR A 100 19.63 13.40 -6.35
CA TYR A 100 20.51 13.56 -7.51
C TYR A 100 20.07 14.67 -8.46
N PHE A 101 18.78 14.81 -8.70
CA PHE A 101 18.25 15.78 -9.64
C PHE A 101 18.17 17.17 -9.02
N ALA A 102 18.57 18.20 -9.80
CA ALA A 102 18.61 19.60 -9.35
C ALA A 102 17.25 20.33 -9.44
N GLY A 103 16.25 19.75 -10.12
CA GLY A 103 14.93 20.36 -10.33
C GLY A 103 14.12 20.56 -9.04
N PHE A 104 12.97 21.23 -9.19
CA PHE A 104 11.98 21.37 -8.11
C PHE A 104 11.53 20.00 -7.60
N LYS A 105 11.29 19.89 -6.30
CA LYS A 105 10.91 18.64 -5.65
C LYS A 105 9.55 18.75 -5.00
N LEU A 106 8.66 17.78 -5.28
CA LEU A 106 7.34 17.68 -4.71
C LEU A 106 7.13 16.26 -4.17
N GLY A 107 6.79 16.14 -2.88
CA GLY A 107 6.39 14.89 -2.25
C GLY A 107 4.88 14.81 -2.08
N LEU A 108 4.28 13.70 -2.48
CA LEU A 108 2.88 13.37 -2.23
C LEU A 108 2.83 12.21 -1.24
N THR A 109 2.06 12.33 -0.18
CA THR A 109 1.85 11.25 0.79
C THR A 109 0.62 11.48 1.65
N ALA A 110 -0.10 10.41 1.95
CA ALA A 110 -1.17 10.41 2.95
C ALA A 110 -0.64 10.16 4.37
N THR A 111 0.57 9.61 4.51
CA THR A 111 1.16 9.17 5.78
C THR A 111 2.59 9.69 5.95
N PRO A 112 2.77 11.02 6.06
CA PRO A 112 4.12 11.58 6.25
C PRO A 112 4.73 11.04 7.55
N LYS A 113 6.02 10.77 7.52
CA LYS A 113 6.78 10.34 8.70
C LYS A 113 7.34 11.57 9.39
N ASP A 114 6.95 11.76 10.63
CA ASP A 114 7.39 12.84 11.52
C ASP A 114 8.22 12.24 12.66
N TYR A 115 9.49 12.00 12.39
CA TYR A 115 10.39 11.41 13.36
C TYR A 115 10.97 12.44 14.35
N LEU A 116 10.78 13.73 14.09
CA LEU A 116 11.30 14.82 14.91
C LEU A 116 10.31 15.28 15.98
N LYS A 117 9.02 14.97 15.85
CA LYS A 117 7.96 15.43 16.76
C LYS A 117 8.10 14.97 18.22
N ASN A 118 8.74 13.83 18.49
CA ASN A 118 8.82 13.21 19.81
C ASN A 118 10.25 13.06 20.33
N ILE A 119 11.14 14.00 20.00
CA ILE A 119 12.56 13.94 20.37
C ILE A 119 12.76 14.12 21.87
N GLU A 120 11.88 14.84 22.56
CA GLU A 120 12.00 15.13 24.00
C GLU A 120 12.01 13.88 24.89
N ASN A 121 11.49 12.75 24.42
CA ASN A 121 11.37 11.51 25.20
C ASN A 121 12.44 10.45 24.87
N ILE A 122 13.47 10.79 24.09
CA ILE A 122 14.45 9.80 23.66
C ILE A 122 15.83 10.19 24.20
N ASP A 123 16.51 9.22 24.78
CA ASP A 123 17.90 9.34 25.24
C ASP A 123 18.81 9.68 24.03
N SER A 124 18.83 10.98 23.69
CA SER A 124 19.45 11.53 22.48
C SER A 124 20.98 11.65 22.57
N ARG A 125 21.63 10.72 23.27
CA ARG A 125 23.07 10.73 23.45
C ARG A 125 23.87 10.25 22.23
N ASP A 126 23.18 9.64 21.24
CA ASP A 126 23.84 9.23 20.00
C ASP A 126 23.54 10.23 18.86
N PRO A 127 24.49 11.07 18.45
CA PRO A 127 24.36 12.01 17.35
C PRO A 127 23.97 11.33 16.03
N ARG A 128 24.39 10.08 15.81
CA ARG A 128 24.08 9.29 14.59
C ARG A 128 22.62 8.90 14.53
N GLU A 129 21.98 8.66 15.66
CA GLU A 129 20.56 8.35 15.69
C GLU A 129 19.71 9.58 15.34
N MET A 130 20.11 10.76 15.82
CA MET A 130 19.46 12.02 15.48
C MET A 130 19.59 12.32 13.98
N GLU A 131 20.78 12.19 13.43
CA GLU A 131 21.02 12.37 12.01
C GLU A 131 20.19 11.39 11.18
N ARG A 132 20.15 10.11 11.55
CA ARG A 132 19.33 9.08 10.90
C ARG A 132 17.84 9.43 10.93
N ARG A 133 17.33 9.98 12.03
CA ARG A 133 15.93 10.41 12.14
C ARG A 133 15.61 11.59 11.23
N GLN A 134 16.50 12.57 11.20
CA GLN A 134 16.37 13.70 10.27
C GLN A 134 16.34 13.25 8.82
N LEU A 135 17.18 12.28 8.47
CA LEU A 135 17.23 11.70 7.13
C LEU A 135 15.96 10.92 6.75
N LEU A 136 15.23 10.39 7.72
CA LEU A 136 14.00 9.61 7.49
C LEU A 136 12.73 10.44 7.68
N ASP A 137 12.86 11.71 8.07
CA ASP A 137 11.72 12.60 8.26
C ASP A 137 11.22 13.17 6.93
N THR A 138 9.91 13.00 6.68
CA THR A 138 9.31 13.44 5.42
C THR A 138 9.28 14.96 5.32
N TYR A 139 8.88 15.65 6.39
CA TYR A 139 8.76 17.11 6.39
C TYR A 139 10.13 17.75 6.15
N LYS A 140 11.14 17.30 6.88
CA LYS A 140 12.52 17.78 6.73
C LYS A 140 13.06 17.57 5.33
N THR A 141 12.79 16.43 4.72
CA THR A 141 13.24 16.10 3.34
C THR A 141 12.70 17.07 2.30
N PHE A 142 11.48 17.57 2.49
CA PHE A 142 10.84 18.53 1.58
C PHE A 142 10.92 19.99 2.06
N GLY A 143 11.72 20.27 3.09
CA GLY A 143 11.92 21.63 3.60
C GLY A 143 10.70 22.20 4.34
N CYS A 144 9.82 21.34 4.84
CA CYS A 144 8.65 21.71 5.64
C CYS A 144 8.97 21.65 7.13
N GLU A 145 8.23 22.39 7.95
CA GLU A 145 8.25 22.24 9.40
C GLU A 145 7.49 20.96 9.80
N SER A 146 7.84 20.40 10.98
CA SER A 146 7.20 19.18 11.50
C SER A 146 5.69 19.35 11.65
N GLY A 147 4.93 18.49 10.97
CA GLY A 147 3.47 18.54 10.98
C GLY A 147 2.83 19.58 10.03
N GLU A 148 3.62 20.45 9.38
CA GLU A 148 3.13 21.53 8.51
C GLU A 148 3.57 21.34 7.05
N PRO A 149 2.82 20.53 6.25
CA PRO A 149 3.10 20.40 4.84
C PRO A 149 2.70 21.67 4.07
N THR A 150 3.28 21.89 2.89
CA THR A 150 2.91 23.00 2.01
C THR A 150 1.41 23.00 1.66
N PHE A 151 0.79 21.84 1.57
CA PHE A 151 -0.64 21.67 1.35
C PHE A 151 -1.13 20.43 2.11
N ARG A 152 -2.29 20.55 2.74
CA ARG A 152 -2.95 19.45 3.44
C ARG A 152 -4.42 19.41 3.03
N TYR A 153 -4.87 18.19 2.71
CA TYR A 153 -6.29 17.87 2.48
C TYR A 153 -6.61 16.62 3.29
N SER A 154 -7.39 16.78 4.34
CA SER A 154 -7.65 15.68 5.27
C SER A 154 -8.81 14.80 4.79
N LEU A 155 -8.93 13.59 5.37
CA LEU A 155 -10.08 12.71 5.16
C LEU A 155 -11.40 13.44 5.51
N ILE A 156 -11.39 14.23 6.59
CA ILE A 156 -12.57 14.98 7.04
C ILE A 156 -12.96 16.04 6.01
N ASP A 157 -11.99 16.76 5.44
CA ASP A 157 -12.25 17.73 4.37
C ASP A 157 -12.91 17.05 3.17
N GLY A 158 -12.37 15.90 2.74
CA GLY A 158 -12.92 15.13 1.62
C GLY A 158 -14.34 14.61 1.88
N VAL A 159 -14.65 14.22 3.10
CA VAL A 159 -16.00 13.80 3.50
C VAL A 159 -16.95 15.00 3.55
N ASN A 160 -16.52 16.10 4.14
CA ASN A 160 -17.35 17.32 4.26
C ASN A 160 -17.67 17.94 2.88
N GLU A 161 -16.73 17.86 1.95
CA GLU A 161 -16.90 18.35 0.58
C GLU A 161 -17.64 17.33 -0.33
N GLY A 162 -17.96 16.14 0.17
CA GLY A 162 -18.70 15.11 -0.57
C GLY A 162 -17.88 14.33 -1.59
N PHE A 163 -16.55 14.45 -1.57
CA PHE A 163 -15.67 13.66 -2.44
C PHE A 163 -15.36 12.25 -1.89
N LEU A 164 -15.48 12.09 -0.58
CA LEU A 164 -15.25 10.81 0.10
C LEU A 164 -16.47 10.41 0.92
N ILE A 165 -16.71 9.12 1.01
CA ILE A 165 -17.72 8.54 1.90
C ILE A 165 -17.13 8.50 3.32
N ASN A 166 -17.95 8.82 4.33
CA ASN A 166 -17.52 8.73 5.73
C ASN A 166 -17.23 7.27 6.09
N PRO A 167 -15.99 6.92 6.45
CA PRO A 167 -15.65 5.55 6.83
C PRO A 167 -16.31 5.18 8.16
N LEU A 168 -16.93 4.02 8.20
CA LEU A 168 -17.43 3.41 9.43
C LEU A 168 -16.34 2.52 10.03
N VAL A 169 -15.98 2.78 11.28
CA VAL A 169 -15.00 1.95 12.01
C VAL A 169 -15.77 1.03 12.96
N ALA A 170 -15.61 -0.29 12.79
CA ALA A 170 -16.10 -1.29 13.71
C ALA A 170 -14.91 -1.95 14.43
N ASP A 171 -14.95 -1.93 15.76
CA ASP A 171 -13.93 -2.61 16.58
C ASP A 171 -14.42 -4.02 16.91
N ALA A 172 -13.74 -5.03 16.36
CA ALA A 172 -14.07 -6.44 16.56
C ALA A 172 -13.08 -7.14 17.54
N ARG A 173 -12.48 -6.38 18.45
CA ARG A 173 -11.62 -6.98 19.49
C ARG A 173 -12.41 -7.96 20.36
N THR A 174 -11.87 -9.13 20.53
CA THR A 174 -12.42 -10.12 21.48
C THR A 174 -11.99 -9.77 22.92
N GLU A 175 -12.74 -10.21 23.93
CA GLU A 175 -12.39 -10.02 25.36
C GLU A 175 -11.01 -10.59 25.73
N ILE A 176 -10.56 -11.62 25.00
CA ILE A 176 -9.20 -12.14 25.07
C ILE A 176 -8.41 -11.54 23.92
N THR A 177 -8.10 -10.25 24.02
CA THR A 177 -7.19 -9.65 23.05
C THR A 177 -5.76 -10.09 23.36
N THR A 178 -5.00 -10.30 22.30
CA THR A 178 -3.55 -10.52 22.36
C THR A 178 -2.83 -9.44 23.17
N GLN A 179 -3.39 -8.25 23.24
CA GLN A 179 -2.91 -7.16 24.05
C GLN A 179 -3.09 -7.43 25.56
N LEU A 180 -4.20 -8.01 25.95
CA LEU A 180 -4.47 -8.36 27.37
C LEU A 180 -3.52 -9.47 27.85
N LEU A 181 -3.22 -10.45 26.98
CA LEU A 181 -2.25 -11.49 27.26
C LEU A 181 -0.82 -10.93 27.36
N SER A 182 -0.46 -10.01 26.49
CA SER A 182 0.85 -9.36 26.49
C SER A 182 1.03 -8.40 27.66
N ASP A 183 0.03 -7.57 27.95
CA ASP A 183 0.09 -6.53 29.01
C ASP A 183 0.09 -7.14 30.41
N LYS A 184 -0.51 -8.32 30.57
CA LYS A 184 -0.52 -9.08 31.84
C LYS A 184 0.64 -10.06 32.00
N GLY A 185 1.53 -10.15 31.00
CA GLY A 185 2.72 -11.01 31.08
C GLY A 185 2.42 -12.50 31.13
N TYR A 186 1.32 -12.94 30.52
CA TYR A 186 1.02 -14.38 30.41
C TYR A 186 2.04 -15.07 29.53
N SER A 187 2.67 -16.11 30.05
CA SER A 187 3.49 -17.05 29.30
C SER A 187 2.62 -18.13 28.67
N ILE A 188 2.95 -18.55 27.47
CA ILE A 188 2.27 -19.65 26.79
C ILE A 188 3.28 -20.78 26.59
N GLN A 189 2.88 -21.99 26.88
CA GLN A 189 3.69 -23.17 26.59
C GLN A 189 3.64 -23.48 25.11
N VAL A 190 4.79 -23.45 24.44
CA VAL A 190 4.94 -23.74 23.01
C VAL A 190 5.84 -24.95 22.85
N GLU A 191 5.49 -25.86 21.95
CA GLU A 191 6.39 -26.96 21.58
C GLU A 191 7.70 -26.38 21.00
N ASP A 192 8.82 -26.81 21.60
CA ASP A 192 10.15 -26.49 21.11
C ASP A 192 10.40 -27.28 19.80
N PRO A 193 10.58 -26.61 18.64
CA PRO A 193 10.78 -27.31 17.39
C PRO A 193 12.07 -28.12 17.32
N ASP A 194 13.03 -27.87 18.24
CA ASP A 194 14.33 -28.54 18.23
C ASP A 194 14.37 -29.78 19.16
N ASN A 195 13.53 -29.85 20.20
CA ASN A 195 13.60 -30.89 21.23
C ASN A 195 12.27 -31.59 21.55
N GLY A 196 11.14 -31.19 20.95
CA GLY A 196 9.82 -31.77 21.22
C GLY A 196 9.31 -31.57 22.65
N GLY A 197 9.93 -30.70 23.43
CA GLY A 197 9.52 -30.33 24.78
C GLY A 197 8.70 -29.05 24.82
N LEU A 198 7.91 -28.89 25.89
CA LEU A 198 7.19 -27.64 26.12
C LEU A 198 8.15 -26.59 26.68
N LYS A 199 8.25 -25.46 26.01
CA LYS A 199 9.04 -24.31 26.43
C LYS A 199 8.13 -23.13 26.75
N GLU A 200 8.37 -22.51 27.88
CA GLU A 200 7.65 -21.27 28.24
C GLU A 200 8.19 -20.11 27.43
N ALA A 201 7.35 -19.50 26.64
CA ALA A 201 7.73 -18.36 25.83
C ALA A 201 6.89 -17.15 26.22
N ILE A 202 7.56 -16.04 26.52
CA ILE A 202 6.95 -14.73 26.74
C ILE A 202 6.87 -14.03 25.39
N PHE A 203 5.64 -13.79 24.92
CA PHE A 203 5.42 -13.09 23.65
C PHE A 203 5.02 -11.65 23.90
N THR A 204 5.64 -10.75 23.13
CA THR A 204 5.23 -9.36 23.08
C THR A 204 4.11 -9.19 22.05
N HIS A 205 3.36 -8.09 22.10
CA HIS A 205 2.33 -7.76 21.12
C HIS A 205 2.83 -7.87 19.66
N ARG A 206 4.13 -7.59 19.40
CA ARG A 206 4.75 -7.70 18.08
C ARG A 206 4.97 -9.14 17.61
N ASP A 207 4.98 -10.10 18.51
CA ASP A 207 5.23 -11.51 18.20
C ASP A 207 3.96 -12.26 17.79
N PHE A 208 2.79 -11.70 18.13
CA PHE A 208 1.51 -12.28 17.74
C PHE A 208 1.36 -12.34 16.23
N GLU A 209 0.83 -13.47 15.73
CA GLU A 209 0.66 -13.76 14.30
C GLU A 209 1.96 -13.77 13.47
N ARG A 210 3.10 -13.48 14.09
CA ARG A 210 4.43 -13.68 13.49
C ARG A 210 5.11 -14.95 14.00
N LYS A 211 5.14 -15.13 15.34
CA LYS A 211 5.75 -16.26 16.02
C LYS A 211 4.72 -17.18 16.67
N PHE A 212 3.61 -16.61 17.11
CA PHE A 212 2.51 -17.34 17.72
C PHE A 212 1.24 -17.19 16.88
N TYR A 213 0.60 -18.33 16.57
CA TYR A 213 -0.64 -18.39 15.80
C TYR A 213 -1.72 -19.07 16.61
N SER A 214 -2.83 -18.39 16.84
CA SER A 214 -4.02 -19.00 17.43
C SER A 214 -5.02 -19.35 16.35
N LYS A 215 -5.27 -20.64 16.16
CA LYS A 215 -6.28 -21.13 15.22
C LYS A 215 -7.68 -20.68 15.64
N GLU A 216 -7.95 -20.74 16.92
CA GLU A 216 -9.24 -20.36 17.51
C GLU A 216 -9.50 -18.86 17.35
N THR A 217 -8.51 -18.02 17.60
CA THR A 217 -8.63 -16.57 17.42
C THR A 217 -8.90 -16.23 15.95
N ASN A 218 -8.18 -16.84 15.02
CA ASN A 218 -8.38 -16.63 13.58
C ASN A 218 -9.75 -17.14 13.12
N GLN A 219 -10.24 -18.24 13.68
CA GLN A 219 -11.58 -18.75 13.42
C GLN A 219 -12.65 -17.74 13.86
N VAL A 220 -12.59 -17.29 15.12
CA VAL A 220 -13.52 -16.29 15.67
C VAL A 220 -13.48 -15.00 14.87
N PHE A 221 -12.29 -14.53 14.47
CA PHE A 221 -12.14 -13.35 13.62
C PHE A 221 -12.86 -13.53 12.27
N CYS A 222 -12.63 -14.64 11.59
CA CYS A 222 -13.29 -14.92 10.31
C CYS A 222 -14.82 -15.07 10.45
N GLU A 223 -15.30 -15.72 11.49
CA GLU A 223 -16.73 -15.86 11.77
C GLU A 223 -17.39 -14.50 12.07
N THR A 224 -16.73 -13.66 12.88
CA THR A 224 -17.19 -12.30 13.17
C THR A 224 -17.25 -11.47 11.90
N PHE A 225 -16.21 -11.53 11.05
CA PHE A 225 -16.24 -10.89 9.75
C PHE A 225 -17.41 -11.35 8.89
N MET A 226 -17.61 -12.65 8.73
CA MET A 226 -18.70 -13.21 7.91
C MET A 226 -20.08 -12.78 8.41
N LYS A 227 -20.25 -12.59 9.72
CA LYS A 227 -21.49 -12.14 10.34
C LYS A 227 -21.76 -10.65 10.15
N HIS A 228 -20.72 -9.81 10.25
CA HIS A 228 -20.84 -8.36 10.32
C HIS A 228 -20.36 -7.63 9.08
N ALA A 229 -19.80 -8.32 8.09
CA ALA A 229 -19.36 -7.70 6.84
C ALA A 229 -20.52 -6.98 6.16
N LEU A 230 -20.22 -5.79 5.63
CA LEU A 230 -21.18 -5.04 4.83
C LEU A 230 -21.59 -5.85 3.59
N ARG A 231 -22.88 -5.79 3.29
CA ARG A 231 -23.46 -6.49 2.15
C ARG A 231 -23.99 -5.51 1.13
N ASP A 232 -23.92 -5.90 -0.11
CA ASP A 232 -24.58 -5.18 -1.18
C ASP A 232 -26.11 -5.22 -0.96
N PRO A 233 -26.78 -4.06 -0.95
CA PRO A 233 -28.21 -4.01 -0.60
C PRO A 233 -29.14 -4.67 -1.63
N ILE A 234 -28.67 -4.94 -2.84
CA ILE A 234 -29.45 -5.53 -3.92
C ILE A 234 -29.20 -7.04 -3.99
N SER A 235 -27.95 -7.47 -3.99
CA SER A 235 -27.56 -8.88 -4.18
C SER A 235 -27.41 -9.66 -2.87
N ASP A 236 -27.38 -8.98 -1.72
CA ASP A 236 -27.04 -9.52 -0.39
C ASP A 236 -25.66 -10.21 -0.35
N GLU A 237 -24.82 -9.97 -1.33
CA GLU A 237 -23.45 -10.48 -1.34
C GLU A 237 -22.56 -9.64 -0.41
N ILE A 238 -21.62 -10.31 0.25
CA ILE A 238 -20.60 -9.60 1.02
C ILE A 238 -19.84 -8.67 0.07
N GLY A 239 -19.72 -7.40 0.47
CA GLY A 239 -19.01 -6.38 -0.28
C GLY A 239 -17.53 -6.74 -0.50
N LYS A 240 -16.94 -6.21 -1.54
CA LYS A 240 -15.50 -6.40 -1.78
C LYS A 240 -14.70 -5.90 -0.59
N THR A 241 -13.81 -6.75 -0.10
CA THR A 241 -13.07 -6.53 1.13
C THR A 241 -11.58 -6.79 0.92
N ILE A 242 -10.74 -5.90 1.42
CA ILE A 242 -9.30 -6.13 1.54
C ILE A 242 -9.01 -6.45 3.00
N MET A 243 -8.36 -7.58 3.24
CA MET A 243 -7.99 -8.03 4.58
C MET A 243 -6.48 -8.05 4.72
N PHE A 244 -5.95 -7.23 5.63
CA PHE A 244 -4.52 -7.12 5.87
C PHE A 244 -4.07 -8.09 6.95
N CYS A 245 -3.04 -8.86 6.65
CA CYS A 245 -2.42 -9.83 7.55
C CYS A 245 -0.98 -9.44 7.91
N VAL A 246 -0.49 -9.90 9.03
CA VAL A 246 0.86 -9.56 9.53
C VAL A 246 1.98 -10.37 8.85
N SER A 247 1.65 -11.49 8.21
CA SER A 247 2.60 -12.34 7.50
C SER A 247 1.93 -13.14 6.39
N GLN A 248 2.73 -13.68 5.46
CA GLN A 248 2.23 -14.51 4.36
C GLN A 248 1.59 -15.82 4.89
N LYS A 249 2.15 -16.41 5.93
CA LYS A 249 1.57 -17.59 6.58
C LYS A 249 0.23 -17.29 7.25
N HIS A 250 0.11 -16.12 7.89
CA HIS A 250 -1.16 -15.63 8.43
C HIS A 250 -2.18 -15.45 7.31
N ALA A 251 -1.81 -14.77 6.22
CA ALA A 251 -2.68 -14.58 5.05
C ALA A 251 -3.19 -15.90 4.47
N SER A 252 -2.31 -16.91 4.34
CA SER A 252 -2.70 -18.23 3.86
C SER A 252 -3.74 -18.91 4.76
N ARG A 253 -3.55 -18.86 6.07
CA ARG A 253 -4.48 -19.46 7.04
C ARG A 253 -5.84 -18.76 7.04
N ILE A 254 -5.84 -17.42 7.06
CA ILE A 254 -7.07 -16.62 6.98
C ILE A 254 -7.82 -16.93 5.68
N THR A 255 -7.12 -17.00 4.55
CA THR A 255 -7.72 -17.36 3.26
C THR A 255 -8.39 -18.73 3.30
N GLN A 256 -7.69 -19.72 3.84
CA GLN A 256 -8.24 -21.05 3.98
C GLN A 256 -9.47 -21.07 4.90
N THR A 257 -9.39 -20.47 6.09
CA THR A 257 -10.49 -20.41 7.05
C THR A 257 -11.72 -19.72 6.47
N LEU A 258 -11.54 -18.59 5.77
CA LEU A 258 -12.63 -17.88 5.11
C LEU A 258 -13.30 -18.73 4.04
N ASN A 259 -12.52 -19.45 3.22
CA ASN A 259 -13.07 -20.34 2.20
C ASN A 259 -13.82 -21.54 2.81
N GLU A 260 -13.33 -22.12 3.91
CA GLU A 260 -14.01 -23.18 4.64
C GLU A 260 -15.35 -22.71 5.23
N ILE A 261 -15.38 -21.51 5.83
CA ILE A 261 -16.61 -20.91 6.35
C ILE A 261 -17.56 -20.58 5.20
N ALA A 262 -17.07 -19.97 4.13
CA ALA A 262 -17.88 -19.60 2.95
C ALA A 262 -18.49 -20.86 2.28
N HIS A 263 -17.77 -21.97 2.26
CA HIS A 263 -18.32 -23.24 1.75
C HIS A 263 -19.49 -23.75 2.59
N LYS A 264 -19.45 -23.57 3.92
CA LYS A 264 -20.53 -23.93 4.83
C LYS A 264 -21.74 -22.98 4.72
N VAL A 265 -21.47 -21.68 4.64
CA VAL A 265 -22.52 -20.62 4.62
C VAL A 265 -23.16 -20.49 3.23
N PHE A 266 -22.39 -20.67 2.16
CA PHE A 266 -22.80 -20.51 0.77
C PHE A 266 -22.43 -21.77 -0.06
N PRO A 267 -23.09 -22.91 0.16
CA PRO A 267 -22.74 -24.16 -0.51
C PRO A 267 -22.75 -24.02 -2.04
N GLY A 268 -21.66 -24.44 -2.69
CA GLY A 268 -21.56 -24.45 -4.15
C GLY A 268 -21.41 -23.09 -4.83
N LYS A 269 -21.46 -21.95 -4.09
CA LYS A 269 -21.42 -20.62 -4.70
C LYS A 269 -20.02 -20.19 -5.12
N TYR A 270 -19.02 -20.35 -4.23
CA TYR A 270 -17.68 -19.78 -4.42
C TYR A 270 -16.60 -20.80 -4.80
N ASN A 271 -16.76 -22.10 -4.46
CA ASN A 271 -15.81 -23.18 -4.78
C ASN A 271 -14.34 -22.82 -4.43
N SER A 272 -14.10 -22.34 -3.21
CA SER A 272 -12.78 -21.86 -2.72
C SER A 272 -12.27 -20.54 -3.30
N ASP A 273 -13.12 -19.81 -4.03
CA ASP A 273 -12.79 -18.49 -4.61
C ASP A 273 -13.41 -17.32 -3.81
N PHE A 274 -13.99 -17.58 -2.64
CA PHE A 274 -14.53 -16.52 -1.79
C PHE A 274 -13.45 -15.58 -1.30
N ALA A 275 -12.33 -16.14 -0.81
CA ALA A 275 -11.14 -15.41 -0.41
C ALA A 275 -9.93 -15.86 -1.23
N VAL A 276 -9.11 -14.90 -1.67
CA VAL A 276 -7.87 -15.15 -2.43
C VAL A 276 -6.70 -14.46 -1.75
N GLN A 277 -5.61 -15.19 -1.58
CA GLN A 277 -4.37 -14.63 -1.07
C GLN A 277 -3.63 -13.89 -2.18
N VAL A 278 -3.28 -12.62 -1.92
CA VAL A 278 -2.51 -11.77 -2.83
C VAL A 278 -1.29 -11.24 -2.09
N THR A 279 -0.19 -11.94 -2.26
CA THR A 279 1.10 -11.61 -1.62
C THR A 279 2.22 -11.75 -2.64
N SER A 280 3.38 -11.14 -2.37
CA SER A 280 4.54 -11.17 -3.27
C SER A 280 5.08 -12.56 -3.58
N SER A 281 4.74 -13.57 -2.77
CA SER A 281 5.13 -14.97 -2.99
C SER A 281 4.21 -15.73 -3.95
N ILE A 282 3.06 -15.16 -4.30
CA ILE A 282 2.09 -15.80 -5.20
C ILE A 282 2.35 -15.37 -6.63
N THR A 283 2.58 -16.35 -7.51
CA THR A 283 2.75 -16.10 -8.95
C THR A 283 1.48 -15.45 -9.52
N GLY A 284 1.64 -14.35 -10.24
CA GLY A 284 0.51 -13.61 -10.82
C GLY A 284 -0.26 -12.72 -9.83
N ALA A 285 0.25 -12.50 -8.61
CA ALA A 285 -0.39 -11.65 -7.61
C ALA A 285 -0.72 -10.25 -8.15
N GLN A 286 0.17 -9.67 -8.97
CA GLN A 286 -0.07 -8.38 -9.61
C GLN A 286 -1.29 -8.41 -10.55
N GLN A 287 -1.44 -9.47 -11.33
CA GLN A 287 -2.63 -9.62 -12.19
C GLN A 287 -3.90 -9.81 -11.38
N PHE A 288 -3.80 -10.48 -10.22
CA PHE A 288 -4.93 -10.61 -9.30
C PHE A 288 -5.37 -9.26 -8.72
N THR A 289 -4.44 -8.36 -8.38
CA THR A 289 -4.81 -7.02 -7.90
C THR A 289 -5.58 -6.23 -8.95
N ILE A 290 -5.12 -6.25 -10.20
CA ILE A 290 -5.79 -5.60 -11.33
C ILE A 290 -7.19 -6.21 -11.56
N ASN A 291 -7.28 -7.54 -11.58
CA ASN A 291 -8.53 -8.24 -11.80
C ASN A 291 -9.54 -8.02 -10.66
N PHE A 292 -9.06 -7.93 -9.41
CA PHE A 292 -9.91 -7.65 -8.26
C PHE A 292 -10.52 -6.25 -8.35
N ALA A 293 -9.73 -5.24 -8.74
CA ALA A 293 -10.25 -3.90 -9.00
C ALA A 293 -11.29 -3.86 -10.13
N ASN A 294 -11.11 -4.69 -11.16
CA ASN A 294 -11.96 -4.72 -12.35
C ASN A 294 -13.13 -5.73 -12.25
N ASN A 295 -13.35 -6.39 -11.13
CA ASN A 295 -14.29 -7.51 -11.00
C ASN A 295 -14.07 -8.67 -11.98
N ASN A 296 -12.90 -8.82 -12.55
CA ASN A 296 -12.60 -9.75 -13.64
C ASN A 296 -11.54 -10.79 -13.24
N LEU A 297 -11.68 -11.41 -12.05
CA LEU A 297 -10.72 -12.40 -11.58
C LEU A 297 -10.63 -13.65 -12.45
N ASN A 298 -11.68 -13.98 -13.19
CA ASN A 298 -11.72 -15.18 -14.04
C ASN A 298 -11.38 -14.92 -15.51
N GLY A 299 -11.07 -13.68 -15.89
CA GLY A 299 -10.72 -13.33 -17.28
C GLY A 299 -11.83 -13.55 -18.33
N GLN A 300 -13.02 -13.96 -17.91
CA GLN A 300 -14.09 -14.41 -18.80
C GLN A 300 -15.05 -13.32 -19.27
N THR A 301 -14.93 -12.10 -18.72
CA THR A 301 -15.89 -11.02 -18.97
C THR A 301 -15.43 -9.99 -20.00
N LYS A 302 -14.51 -10.33 -20.88
CA LYS A 302 -14.06 -9.44 -21.98
C LYS A 302 -15.16 -9.04 -22.98
N TRP A 303 -16.32 -9.64 -22.89
CA TRP A 303 -17.42 -9.46 -23.82
C TRP A 303 -18.37 -8.32 -23.49
N LEU A 304 -18.41 -7.95 -22.22
CA LEU A 304 -19.37 -6.95 -21.73
C LEU A 304 -18.59 -5.99 -20.83
N ASP A 305 -18.23 -4.84 -21.35
CA ASP A 305 -17.51 -3.77 -20.60
C ASP A 305 -18.27 -3.30 -19.34
N THR A 306 -19.56 -3.65 -19.26
CA THR A 306 -20.45 -3.29 -18.15
C THR A 306 -20.75 -4.44 -17.19
N TYR A 307 -20.40 -5.70 -17.54
CA TYR A 307 -20.72 -6.84 -16.69
C TYR A 307 -19.57 -7.12 -15.71
N LYS A 308 -19.75 -6.72 -14.47
CA LYS A 308 -18.79 -6.85 -13.40
C LYS A 308 -19.23 -7.95 -12.44
N SER A 309 -18.83 -9.18 -12.70
CA SER A 309 -19.06 -10.29 -11.78
C SER A 309 -17.75 -10.96 -11.43
N SER A 310 -17.34 -10.83 -10.18
CA SER A 310 -16.28 -11.64 -9.59
C SER A 310 -16.86 -12.48 -8.47
N LYS A 311 -16.53 -13.77 -8.43
CA LYS A 311 -16.88 -14.62 -7.31
C LYS A 311 -16.11 -14.24 -6.04
N THR A 312 -14.90 -13.71 -6.18
CA THR A 312 -14.05 -13.36 -5.04
C THR A 312 -14.59 -12.11 -4.34
N ARG A 313 -14.75 -12.22 -3.04
CA ARG A 313 -15.21 -11.15 -2.17
C ARG A 313 -14.12 -10.61 -1.27
N VAL A 314 -13.13 -11.45 -0.90
CA VAL A 314 -12.07 -11.05 0.02
C VAL A 314 -10.71 -11.23 -0.62
N CYS A 315 -9.95 -10.16 -0.69
CA CYS A 315 -8.55 -10.16 -1.06
C CYS A 315 -7.71 -10.13 0.22
N VAL A 316 -6.99 -11.22 0.52
CA VAL A 316 -6.16 -11.33 1.72
C VAL A 316 -4.72 -11.03 1.37
N THR A 317 -4.14 -10.01 1.98
CA THR A 317 -2.81 -9.50 1.64
C THR A 317 -1.98 -9.15 2.88
N VAL A 318 -0.69 -8.89 2.68
CA VAL A 318 0.21 -8.39 3.74
C VAL A 318 0.58 -6.94 3.50
N GLY A 319 1.06 -6.62 2.33
CA GLY A 319 1.55 -5.27 2.04
C GLY A 319 1.35 -4.81 0.60
N MET A 320 0.83 -5.66 -0.30
CA MET A 320 0.71 -5.31 -1.72
C MET A 320 -0.37 -4.27 -2.02
N MET A 321 -1.40 -4.17 -1.17
CA MET A 321 -2.57 -3.31 -1.39
C MET A 321 -2.72 -2.25 -0.28
N THR A 322 -1.64 -1.87 0.40
CA THR A 322 -1.69 -0.98 1.57
C THR A 322 -1.89 0.49 1.20
N THR A 323 -1.30 0.94 0.11
CA THR A 323 -1.39 2.33 -0.35
C THR A 323 -1.42 2.37 -1.87
N GLY A 324 -2.11 3.36 -2.43
CA GLY A 324 -2.18 3.59 -3.88
C GLY A 324 -3.00 2.54 -4.65
N TYR A 325 -3.64 1.57 -3.98
CA TYR A 325 -4.54 0.64 -4.64
C TYR A 325 -5.89 1.30 -4.84
N ASP A 326 -6.29 1.40 -6.10
CA ASP A 326 -7.57 1.97 -6.51
C ASP A 326 -8.52 0.85 -6.94
N CYS A 327 -9.65 0.72 -6.25
CA CYS A 327 -10.75 -0.18 -6.58
C CYS A 327 -12.02 0.65 -6.67
N GLN A 328 -12.43 0.97 -7.89
CA GLN A 328 -13.56 1.87 -8.17
C GLN A 328 -14.93 1.19 -8.09
N ASP A 329 -14.97 -0.11 -7.81
CA ASP A 329 -16.21 -0.92 -7.78
C ASP A 329 -16.63 -1.27 -6.35
#